data_677d5c33d4e7aee504f1ab24fd533dc6
#
_entry.id   677d5c33d4e7aee504f1ab24fd533dc6
#
_cell.length_a   1.000
_cell.length_b   1.000
_cell.length_c   1.000
_cell.angle_alpha   90.00
_cell.angle_beta   90.00
_cell.angle_gamma   90.00
#
_symmetry.space_group_name_H-M   'P 1'
#
loop_
_entity.id
_entity.type
_entity.pdbx_description
1 polymer ?
#
loop_
_entity_poly.entity_id
_entity_poly.type
_entity_poly.pdbx_seq_one_letter_code
_entity_poly.pdbx_strand_id
1 'polypeptide(L)'
;MENYKNKMLTPKERAKDLLERMTVEEKTGQLNQRLYGFRIYERDGKNITLTEEFKEEVKRWGGIGVLYGLYRADPWSGRNEENGITNELSREAYNTVQKYVIEHSRFGIPMLLASECPHGHQALGGGLLPVNLAVGATFHPKLLSKGYEVCGRQLASGHVDLALMSVLDILRDPRWGRSEECYSEDPFLSSQMAAAAVSGMQKTGVSAVAKHFCAQGETTGGVNASAARI
;
A
#
# COMPACT_ATOMS: atom_id res chain seq x y z
N MET A 1 8.79 13.19 -31.55
CA MET A 1 8.76 14.00 -30.31
C MET A 1 8.20 13.11 -29.19
N GLU A 2 8.78 13.16 -27.99
CA GLU A 2 8.31 12.31 -26.87
C GLU A 2 7.22 13.07 -26.10
N ASN A 3 5.97 12.94 -26.56
CA ASN A 3 4.85 13.68 -26.00
C ASN A 3 4.58 13.34 -24.52
N TYR A 4 4.91 12.12 -24.08
CA TYR A 4 4.76 11.73 -22.68
C TYR A 4 5.62 12.59 -21.71
N LYS A 5 6.69 13.20 -22.18
CA LYS A 5 7.52 14.15 -21.39
C LYS A 5 6.98 15.58 -21.41
N ASN A 6 6.07 15.91 -22.31
CA ASN A 6 5.55 17.28 -22.45
C ASN A 6 4.55 17.61 -21.35
N LYS A 7 4.95 18.43 -20.39
CA LYS A 7 4.12 18.83 -19.23
C LYS A 7 2.91 19.69 -19.61
N MET A 8 2.87 20.23 -20.83
CA MET A 8 1.74 21.03 -21.32
C MET A 8 0.56 20.16 -21.81
N LEU A 9 0.80 18.86 -22.07
CA LEU A 9 -0.23 17.92 -22.41
C LEU A 9 -0.92 17.36 -21.17
N THR A 10 -2.18 16.97 -21.36
CA THR A 10 -2.93 16.32 -20.27
C THR A 10 -2.31 14.98 -19.87
N PRO A 11 -2.50 14.51 -18.62
CA PRO A 11 -2.04 13.18 -18.21
C PRO A 11 -2.51 12.05 -19.13
N LYS A 12 -3.73 12.14 -19.67
CA LYS A 12 -4.30 11.15 -20.58
C LYS A 12 -3.56 11.10 -21.93
N GLU A 13 -3.25 12.25 -22.50
CA GLU A 13 -2.50 12.33 -23.77
C GLU A 13 -1.06 11.81 -23.57
N ARG A 14 -0.44 12.17 -22.46
CA ARG A 14 0.90 11.70 -22.10
C ARG A 14 0.92 10.18 -21.87
N ALA A 15 -0.04 9.65 -21.16
CA ALA A 15 -0.16 8.22 -20.91
C ALA A 15 -0.40 7.43 -22.20
N LYS A 16 -1.22 7.96 -23.12
CA LYS A 16 -1.46 7.34 -24.43
C LYS A 16 -0.18 7.21 -25.26
N ASP A 17 0.57 8.31 -25.40
CA ASP A 17 1.87 8.32 -26.13
C ASP A 17 2.88 7.34 -25.50
N LEU A 18 2.92 7.29 -24.15
CA LEU A 18 3.80 6.36 -23.42
C LEU A 18 3.41 4.89 -23.68
N LEU A 19 2.12 4.55 -23.56
CA LEU A 19 1.61 3.20 -23.78
C LEU A 19 1.88 2.68 -25.20
N GLU A 20 1.82 3.55 -26.21
CA GLU A 20 2.13 3.20 -27.60
C GLU A 20 3.62 2.83 -27.80
N ARG A 21 4.50 3.31 -26.93
CA ARG A 21 5.95 3.07 -26.97
C ARG A 21 6.41 1.88 -26.14
N MET A 22 5.63 1.49 -25.15
CA MET A 22 5.95 0.42 -24.21
C MET A 22 5.78 -0.96 -24.84
N THR A 23 6.72 -1.87 -24.53
CA THR A 23 6.56 -3.31 -24.83
C THR A 23 5.50 -3.92 -23.92
N VAL A 24 5.10 -5.16 -24.21
CA VAL A 24 4.16 -5.90 -23.36
C VAL A 24 4.76 -6.14 -21.97
N GLU A 25 6.05 -6.47 -21.90
CA GLU A 25 6.77 -6.67 -20.65
C GLU A 25 6.78 -5.39 -19.79
N GLU A 26 7.07 -4.23 -20.38
CA GLU A 26 7.07 -2.95 -19.69
C GLU A 26 5.66 -2.57 -19.18
N LYS A 27 4.62 -2.84 -19.96
CA LYS A 27 3.22 -2.66 -19.53
C LYS A 27 2.87 -3.58 -18.36
N THR A 28 3.29 -4.84 -18.45
CA THR A 28 3.12 -5.81 -17.38
C THR A 28 3.87 -5.39 -16.12
N GLY A 29 5.09 -4.86 -16.28
CA GLY A 29 5.88 -4.30 -15.19
C GLY A 29 5.16 -3.19 -14.42
N GLN A 30 4.39 -2.32 -15.11
CA GLN A 30 3.61 -1.28 -14.45
C GLN A 30 2.42 -1.83 -13.62
N LEU A 31 1.98 -3.05 -13.89
CA LEU A 31 0.95 -3.73 -13.10
C LEU A 31 1.54 -4.65 -12.01
N ASN A 32 2.87 -4.76 -11.96
CA ASN A 32 3.58 -5.67 -11.09
C ASN A 32 3.70 -5.11 -9.67
N GLN A 33 3.30 -5.92 -8.68
CA GLN A 33 3.48 -5.71 -7.24
C GLN A 33 4.03 -6.98 -6.58
N ARG A 34 4.92 -7.70 -7.24
CA ARG A 34 5.37 -9.03 -6.82
C ARG A 34 6.31 -9.01 -5.61
N LEU A 35 7.18 -8.01 -5.54
CA LEU A 35 8.18 -7.93 -4.48
C LEU A 35 7.62 -7.30 -3.21
N TYR A 36 8.07 -7.83 -2.08
CA TYR A 36 7.86 -7.21 -0.78
C TYR A 36 8.95 -6.19 -0.48
N GLY A 37 8.58 -4.95 -0.31
CA GLY A 37 9.50 -3.84 -0.10
C GLY A 37 10.44 -4.01 1.09
N PHE A 38 10.00 -4.71 2.15
CA PHE A 38 10.87 -5.03 3.28
C PHE A 38 11.95 -6.09 2.97
N ARG A 39 11.96 -6.71 1.79
CA ARG A 39 12.98 -7.67 1.32
C ARG A 39 13.94 -7.11 0.28
N ILE A 40 13.68 -5.91 -0.24
CA ILE A 40 14.46 -5.35 -1.34
C ILE A 40 15.73 -4.63 -0.91
N TYR A 41 15.97 -4.50 0.37
CA TYR A 41 17.12 -3.78 0.92
C TYR A 41 17.79 -4.52 2.06
N GLU A 42 19.06 -4.21 2.25
CA GLU A 42 19.81 -4.46 3.47
C GLU A 42 20.18 -3.12 4.08
N ARG A 43 20.17 -3.07 5.43
CA ARG A 43 20.53 -1.87 6.19
C ARG A 43 21.70 -2.16 7.11
N ASP A 44 22.73 -1.32 7.01
CA ASP A 44 23.85 -1.26 7.95
C ASP A 44 23.99 0.17 8.48
N GLY A 45 23.59 0.38 9.74
CA GLY A 45 23.49 1.69 10.33
C GLY A 45 22.52 2.62 9.57
N LYS A 46 23.05 3.62 8.87
CA LYS A 46 22.28 4.52 8.00
C LYS A 46 22.35 4.13 6.51
N ASN A 47 23.22 3.20 6.15
CA ASN A 47 23.39 2.79 4.77
C ASN A 47 22.29 1.83 4.35
N ILE A 48 21.67 2.11 3.22
CA ILE A 48 20.60 1.28 2.61
C ILE A 48 21.14 0.79 1.26
N THR A 49 21.30 -0.52 1.14
CA THR A 49 21.79 -1.17 -0.08
C THR A 49 20.65 -1.99 -0.70
N LEU A 50 20.39 -1.82 -1.99
CA LEU A 50 19.36 -2.57 -2.69
C LEU A 50 19.86 -3.98 -3.03
N THR A 51 18.98 -4.97 -2.85
CA THR A 51 19.28 -6.38 -3.14
C THR A 51 19.36 -6.66 -4.64
N GLU A 52 20.08 -7.69 -5.04
CA GLU A 52 20.17 -8.10 -6.45
C GLU A 52 18.81 -8.57 -6.97
N GLU A 53 17.99 -9.25 -6.14
CA GLU A 53 16.62 -9.63 -6.53
C GLU A 53 15.78 -8.43 -7.00
N PHE A 54 15.87 -7.30 -6.29
CA PHE A 54 15.19 -6.07 -6.69
C PHE A 54 15.72 -5.52 -8.02
N LYS A 55 17.03 -5.49 -8.17
CA LYS A 55 17.67 -4.97 -9.37
C LYS A 55 17.32 -5.81 -10.62
N GLU A 56 17.31 -7.12 -10.46
CA GLU A 56 16.90 -8.05 -11.51
C GLU A 56 15.44 -7.89 -11.88
N GLU A 57 14.55 -7.69 -10.92
CA GLU A 57 13.13 -7.46 -11.17
C GLU A 57 12.88 -6.16 -11.95
N VAL A 58 13.55 -5.06 -11.57
CA VAL A 58 13.48 -3.79 -12.31
C VAL A 58 13.97 -3.97 -13.74
N LYS A 59 15.09 -4.67 -13.93
CA LYS A 59 15.65 -4.95 -15.26
C LYS A 59 14.73 -5.83 -16.10
N ARG A 60 14.17 -6.88 -15.53
CA ARG A 60 13.29 -7.84 -16.21
C ARG A 60 12.07 -7.18 -16.82
N TRP A 61 11.46 -6.24 -16.11
CA TRP A 61 10.19 -5.62 -16.49
C TRP A 61 10.35 -4.21 -17.04
N GLY A 62 11.58 -3.70 -17.12
CA GLY A 62 11.84 -2.31 -17.53
C GLY A 62 11.23 -1.27 -16.58
N GLY A 63 11.11 -1.62 -15.30
CA GLY A 63 10.54 -0.81 -14.23
C GLY A 63 9.60 -1.62 -13.32
N ILE A 64 9.08 -0.98 -12.29
CA ILE A 64 8.10 -1.54 -11.34
C ILE A 64 6.97 -0.54 -11.17
N GLY A 65 5.70 -0.98 -11.29
CA GLY A 65 4.54 -0.12 -11.13
C GLY A 65 4.27 0.23 -9.67
N VAL A 66 4.26 -0.77 -8.78
CA VAL A 66 3.98 -0.59 -7.36
C VAL A 66 4.96 -1.40 -6.52
N LEU A 67 5.51 -0.79 -5.47
CA LEU A 67 6.25 -1.47 -4.42
C LEU A 67 5.45 -1.48 -3.14
N TYR A 68 5.20 -2.66 -2.61
CA TYR A 68 4.44 -2.85 -1.38
C TYR A 68 5.35 -3.03 -0.16
N GLY A 69 5.10 -2.26 0.91
CA GLY A 69 5.63 -2.55 2.23
C GLY A 69 7.12 -2.22 2.44
N LEU A 70 7.64 -1.14 1.81
CA LEU A 70 9.02 -0.69 2.04
C LEU A 70 9.31 -0.44 3.52
N TYR A 71 8.36 0.16 4.23
CA TYR A 71 8.49 0.54 5.64
C TYR A 71 7.93 -0.49 6.61
N ARG A 72 7.37 -1.60 6.11
CA ARG A 72 6.72 -2.59 6.96
C ARG A 72 7.68 -3.15 8.01
N ALA A 73 7.25 -3.08 9.27
CA ALA A 73 7.99 -3.60 10.41
C ALA A 73 7.01 -4.30 11.36
N ASP A 74 7.03 -5.61 11.34
CA ASP A 74 6.22 -6.50 12.16
C ASP A 74 6.87 -7.90 12.20
N PRO A 75 6.37 -8.84 13.02
CA PRO A 75 6.90 -10.19 13.11
C PRO A 75 6.93 -10.94 11.77
N TRP A 76 5.99 -10.65 10.87
CA TRP A 76 5.95 -11.30 9.56
C TRP A 76 7.05 -10.80 8.63
N SER A 77 7.33 -9.49 8.63
CA SER A 77 8.42 -8.91 7.83
C SER A 77 9.81 -9.23 8.40
N GLY A 78 9.90 -9.49 9.70
CA GLY A 78 11.17 -9.64 10.42
C GLY A 78 11.96 -8.35 10.56
N ARG A 79 11.35 -7.20 10.22
CA ARG A 79 11.98 -5.87 10.36
C ARG A 79 11.69 -5.25 11.72
N ASN A 80 12.69 -4.58 12.29
CA ASN A 80 12.67 -3.93 13.60
C ASN A 80 13.54 -2.66 13.57
N GLU A 81 13.77 -2.04 14.72
CA GLU A 81 14.57 -0.80 14.83
C GLU A 81 16.03 -0.97 14.33
N GLU A 82 16.59 -2.17 14.37
CA GLU A 82 17.98 -2.43 14.00
C GLU A 82 18.15 -2.56 12.48
N ASN A 83 17.19 -3.19 11.80
CA ASN A 83 17.31 -3.59 10.39
C ASN A 83 16.20 -3.04 9.47
N GLY A 84 15.17 -2.41 10.03
CA GLY A 84 14.05 -1.81 9.31
C GLY A 84 14.28 -0.33 8.98
N ILE A 85 13.37 0.27 8.24
CA ILE A 85 13.41 1.70 7.89
C ILE A 85 12.70 2.51 8.97
N THR A 86 13.47 3.27 9.75
CA THR A 86 12.93 4.22 10.73
C THR A 86 12.42 5.49 10.04
N ASN A 87 11.64 6.31 10.75
CA ASN A 87 11.15 7.59 10.23
C ASN A 87 12.29 8.50 9.71
N GLU A 88 13.45 8.48 10.38
CA GLU A 88 14.61 9.27 9.98
C GLU A 88 15.21 8.82 8.65
N LEU A 89 15.13 7.53 8.36
CA LEU A 89 15.67 6.92 7.14
C LEU A 89 14.66 6.85 6.01
N SER A 90 13.38 7.17 6.24
CA SER A 90 12.32 6.99 5.27
C SER A 90 12.57 7.73 3.96
N ARG A 91 13.04 8.98 4.04
CA ARG A 91 13.38 9.80 2.86
C ARG A 91 14.54 9.18 2.07
N GLU A 92 15.59 8.74 2.75
CA GLU A 92 16.75 8.13 2.10
C GLU A 92 16.37 6.81 1.43
N ALA A 93 15.62 5.96 2.12
CA ALA A 93 15.11 4.72 1.57
C ALA A 93 14.26 4.95 0.32
N TYR A 94 13.28 5.86 0.41
CA TYR A 94 12.44 6.22 -0.73
C TYR A 94 13.27 6.70 -1.93
N ASN A 95 14.16 7.66 -1.70
CA ASN A 95 14.98 8.23 -2.76
C ASN A 95 15.91 7.19 -3.39
N THR A 96 16.53 6.31 -2.59
CA THR A 96 17.41 5.24 -3.08
C THR A 96 16.64 4.30 -4.02
N VAL A 97 15.46 3.86 -3.62
CA VAL A 97 14.63 2.96 -4.42
C VAL A 97 14.12 3.66 -5.68
N GLN A 98 13.53 4.86 -5.57
CA GLN A 98 13.00 5.60 -6.72
C GLN A 98 14.09 5.95 -7.72
N LYS A 99 15.23 6.43 -7.24
CA LYS A 99 16.37 6.74 -8.11
C LYS A 99 16.78 5.53 -8.92
N TYR A 100 16.91 4.35 -8.28
CA TYR A 100 17.27 3.14 -8.97
C TYR A 100 16.25 2.77 -10.07
N VAL A 101 14.95 2.78 -9.76
CA VAL A 101 13.89 2.46 -10.72
C VAL A 101 13.92 3.42 -11.92
N ILE A 102 14.05 4.72 -11.66
CA ILE A 102 14.06 5.75 -12.70
C ILE A 102 15.28 5.61 -13.61
N GLU A 103 16.47 5.41 -13.02
CA GLU A 103 17.72 5.36 -13.77
C GLU A 103 17.93 4.04 -14.53
N HIS A 104 17.30 2.95 -14.10
CA HIS A 104 17.45 1.61 -14.69
C HIS A 104 16.23 1.12 -15.47
N SER A 105 15.30 2.02 -15.78
CA SER A 105 14.17 1.75 -16.67
C SER A 105 14.21 2.67 -17.90
N ARG A 106 13.77 2.16 -19.05
CA ARG A 106 13.85 2.86 -20.34
C ARG A 106 13.08 4.18 -20.36
N PHE A 107 11.97 4.25 -19.68
CA PHE A 107 11.10 5.43 -19.65
C PHE A 107 11.24 6.28 -18.41
N GLY A 108 11.96 5.82 -17.40
CA GLY A 108 12.14 6.53 -16.14
C GLY A 108 10.83 6.78 -15.39
N ILE A 109 9.88 5.82 -15.45
CA ILE A 109 8.59 5.94 -14.77
C ILE A 109 8.81 5.67 -13.28
N PRO A 110 8.46 6.63 -12.39
CA PRO A 110 8.52 6.40 -10.95
C PRO A 110 7.54 5.31 -10.54
N MET A 111 7.92 4.49 -9.57
CA MET A 111 6.98 3.54 -8.97
C MET A 111 6.05 4.22 -7.98
N LEU A 112 4.87 3.65 -7.77
CA LEU A 112 3.99 3.97 -6.64
C LEU A 112 4.41 3.17 -5.41
N LEU A 113 4.34 3.78 -4.23
CA LEU A 113 4.62 3.11 -2.97
C LEU A 113 3.31 2.77 -2.26
N ALA A 114 3.11 1.49 -1.95
CA ALA A 114 1.97 1.01 -1.18
C ALA A 114 2.40 0.57 0.22
N SER A 115 1.59 0.87 1.23
CA SER A 115 1.83 0.46 2.62
C SER A 115 0.56 -0.02 3.31
N GLU A 116 0.71 -0.94 4.26
CA GLU A 116 -0.38 -1.41 5.09
C GLU A 116 -0.82 -0.33 6.08
N CYS A 117 -2.13 -0.12 6.11
CA CYS A 117 -2.76 0.81 7.04
C CYS A 117 -4.18 0.34 7.45
N PRO A 118 -4.38 -0.93 7.81
CA PRO A 118 -5.72 -1.44 8.16
C PRO A 118 -6.27 -0.76 9.42
N HIS A 119 -5.44 -0.40 10.38
CA HIS A 119 -5.77 0.34 11.59
C HIS A 119 -4.58 1.21 12.05
N GLY A 120 -3.99 1.98 11.13
CA GLY A 120 -2.80 2.80 11.31
C GLY A 120 -1.62 2.29 10.48
N HIS A 121 -0.59 3.12 10.33
CA HIS A 121 0.57 2.81 9.50
C HIS A 121 1.46 1.74 10.13
N GLN A 122 1.54 0.57 9.53
CA GLN A 122 2.37 -0.55 9.99
C GLN A 122 3.84 -0.36 9.61
N ALA A 123 4.47 0.63 10.24
CA ALA A 123 5.87 0.98 10.07
C ALA A 123 6.47 1.40 11.41
N LEU A 124 7.80 1.41 11.50
CA LEU A 124 8.50 1.93 12.69
C LEU A 124 8.14 3.40 12.91
N GLY A 125 7.68 3.72 14.12
CA GLY A 125 7.19 5.06 14.46
C GLY A 125 5.82 5.41 13.88
N GLY A 126 5.14 4.48 13.22
CA GLY A 126 3.76 4.67 12.76
C GLY A 126 2.76 4.68 13.93
N GLY A 127 1.77 5.59 13.87
CA GLY A 127 0.67 5.60 14.83
C GLY A 127 -0.35 4.52 14.51
N LEU A 128 -0.78 3.77 15.51
CA LEU A 128 -1.80 2.74 15.39
C LEU A 128 -3.14 3.23 15.97
N LEU A 129 -4.21 2.90 15.30
CA LEU A 129 -5.58 2.95 15.81
C LEU A 129 -5.92 1.60 16.46
N PRO A 130 -6.94 1.51 17.29
CA PRO A 130 -7.49 0.20 17.69
C PRO A 130 -7.89 -0.62 16.46
N VAL A 131 -7.90 -1.95 16.57
CA VAL A 131 -8.38 -2.83 15.49
C VAL A 131 -9.80 -2.47 15.06
N ASN A 132 -10.13 -2.73 13.81
CA ASN A 132 -11.36 -2.20 13.21
C ASN A 132 -12.63 -2.66 13.92
N LEU A 133 -12.65 -3.87 14.49
CA LEU A 133 -13.79 -4.36 15.25
C LEU A 133 -14.02 -3.50 16.52
N ALA A 134 -12.96 -3.11 17.22
CA ALA A 134 -13.05 -2.20 18.38
C ALA A 134 -13.46 -0.80 17.94
N VAL A 135 -12.97 -0.32 16.80
CA VAL A 135 -13.38 0.97 16.23
C VAL A 135 -14.85 0.93 15.81
N GLY A 136 -15.33 -0.15 15.19
CA GLY A 136 -16.73 -0.36 14.82
C GLY A 136 -17.66 -0.27 16.04
N ALA A 137 -17.27 -0.84 17.17
CA ALA A 137 -18.02 -0.81 18.43
C ALA A 137 -18.18 0.62 19.01
N THR A 138 -17.46 1.61 18.50
CA THR A 138 -17.65 3.01 18.88
C THR A 138 -18.87 3.65 18.23
N PHE A 139 -19.37 3.10 17.14
CA PHE A 139 -20.46 3.68 16.32
C PHE A 139 -20.20 5.14 15.92
N HIS A 140 -18.89 5.51 15.71
CA HIS A 140 -18.51 6.92 15.54
C HIS A 140 -17.73 7.19 14.25
N PRO A 141 -18.38 7.14 13.05
CA PRO A 141 -17.71 7.32 11.74
C PRO A 141 -16.92 8.64 11.63
N LYS A 142 -17.45 9.74 12.20
CA LYS A 142 -16.77 11.05 12.14
C LYS A 142 -15.42 11.05 12.87
N LEU A 143 -15.32 10.35 13.99
CA LEU A 143 -14.07 10.21 14.73
C LEU A 143 -13.08 9.34 13.95
N LEU A 144 -13.57 8.24 13.35
CA LEU A 144 -12.76 7.38 12.49
C LEU A 144 -12.18 8.14 11.32
N SER A 145 -12.97 8.97 10.62
CA SER A 145 -12.47 9.81 9.52
C SER A 145 -11.31 10.71 9.96
N LYS A 146 -11.39 11.31 11.15
CA LYS A 146 -10.28 12.11 11.72
C LYS A 146 -9.05 11.24 12.03
N GLY A 147 -9.24 10.04 12.57
CA GLY A 147 -8.15 9.10 12.82
C GLY A 147 -7.41 8.74 11.53
N TYR A 148 -8.13 8.39 10.47
CA TYR A 148 -7.52 8.08 9.18
C TYR A 148 -6.92 9.28 8.45
N GLU A 149 -7.39 10.50 8.73
CA GLU A 149 -6.71 11.71 8.27
C GLU A 149 -5.33 11.88 8.94
N VAL A 150 -5.20 11.51 10.22
CA VAL A 150 -3.88 11.48 10.90
C VAL A 150 -2.98 10.42 10.29
N CYS A 151 -3.48 9.18 10.11
CA CYS A 151 -2.73 8.11 9.46
C CYS A 151 -2.30 8.48 8.05
N GLY A 152 -3.19 9.11 7.28
CA GLY A 152 -2.88 9.54 5.91
C GLY A 152 -1.78 10.61 5.86
N ARG A 153 -1.74 11.55 6.81
CA ARG A 153 -0.63 12.51 6.92
C ARG A 153 0.70 11.81 7.22
N GLN A 154 0.71 10.77 8.04
CA GLN A 154 1.91 9.97 8.30
C GLN A 154 2.37 9.24 7.04
N LEU A 155 1.45 8.60 6.31
CA LEU A 155 1.74 7.94 5.04
C LEU A 155 2.28 8.93 4.00
N ALA A 156 1.64 10.07 3.83
CA ALA A 156 2.07 11.13 2.91
C ALA A 156 3.47 11.66 3.24
N SER A 157 3.82 11.79 4.52
CA SER A 157 5.18 12.21 4.93
C SER A 157 6.25 11.19 4.57
N GLY A 158 5.89 9.91 4.47
CA GLY A 158 6.74 8.83 3.97
C GLY A 158 6.65 8.62 2.45
N HIS A 159 6.01 9.53 1.71
CA HIS A 159 5.80 9.42 0.25
C HIS A 159 5.04 8.16 -0.18
N VAL A 160 4.14 7.65 0.67
CA VAL A 160 3.25 6.54 0.33
C VAL A 160 2.08 7.06 -0.52
N ASP A 161 1.87 6.43 -1.66
CA ASP A 161 0.82 6.78 -2.62
C ASP A 161 -0.48 6.02 -2.38
N LEU A 162 -0.36 4.76 -1.94
CA LEU A 162 -1.47 3.82 -1.81
C LEU A 162 -1.50 3.24 -0.38
N ALA A 163 -2.59 3.46 0.33
CA ALA A 163 -2.85 2.84 1.64
C ALA A 163 -3.69 1.58 1.46
N LEU A 164 -3.17 0.42 1.83
CA LEU A 164 -3.96 -0.83 1.91
C LEU A 164 -4.73 -0.78 3.22
N MET A 165 -6.01 -0.40 3.12
CA MET A 165 -6.82 -0.09 4.29
C MET A 165 -8.30 -0.40 4.05
N SER A 166 -9.10 -0.15 5.08
CA SER A 166 -10.56 -0.22 5.00
C SER A 166 -11.05 -1.61 4.55
N VAL A 167 -10.90 -2.56 5.46
CA VAL A 167 -11.43 -3.92 5.23
C VAL A 167 -12.94 -3.84 5.06
N LEU A 168 -13.41 -4.17 3.85
CA LEU A 168 -14.82 -4.13 3.46
C LEU A 168 -15.58 -5.40 3.86
N ASP A 169 -14.84 -6.40 4.31
CA ASP A 169 -15.40 -7.69 4.69
C ASP A 169 -16.34 -7.54 5.88
N ILE A 170 -17.43 -8.30 5.84
CA ILE A 170 -18.39 -8.39 6.94
C ILE A 170 -18.01 -9.58 7.81
N LEU A 171 -18.02 -9.40 9.12
CA LEU A 171 -17.76 -10.48 10.06
C LEU A 171 -18.91 -11.50 10.03
N ARG A 172 -18.73 -12.57 9.26
CA ARG A 172 -19.70 -13.67 9.14
C ARG A 172 -19.32 -14.87 10.01
N ASP A 173 -18.06 -15.23 10.01
CA ASP A 173 -17.56 -16.36 10.79
C ASP A 173 -16.48 -15.87 11.77
N PRO A 174 -16.74 -15.89 13.10
CA PRO A 174 -15.80 -15.40 14.10
C PRO A 174 -14.51 -16.26 14.20
N ARG A 175 -14.47 -17.42 13.57
CA ARG A 175 -13.26 -18.26 13.49
C ARG A 175 -12.27 -17.75 12.46
N TRP A 176 -12.69 -16.86 11.56
CA TRP A 176 -11.79 -16.29 10.56
C TRP A 176 -10.67 -15.48 11.23
N GLY A 177 -9.41 -15.85 10.94
CA GLY A 177 -8.24 -15.26 11.60
C GLY A 177 -8.04 -13.75 11.36
N ARG A 178 -8.88 -13.11 10.52
CA ARG A 178 -8.88 -11.67 10.23
C ARG A 178 -10.18 -10.97 10.66
N SER A 179 -10.96 -11.60 11.51
CA SER A 179 -12.23 -11.05 12.03
C SER A 179 -12.06 -9.69 12.68
N GLU A 180 -10.94 -9.44 13.35
CA GLU A 180 -10.61 -8.17 14.00
C GLU A 180 -10.42 -7.01 13.02
N GLU A 181 -10.13 -7.31 11.74
CA GLU A 181 -10.00 -6.30 10.69
C GLU A 181 -11.37 -5.82 10.17
N CYS A 182 -12.47 -6.56 10.43
CA CYS A 182 -13.82 -6.14 10.06
C CYS A 182 -14.34 -5.07 11.01
N TYR A 183 -15.13 -4.12 10.50
CA TYR A 183 -15.76 -3.12 11.36
C TYR A 183 -16.95 -3.69 12.14
N SER A 184 -17.69 -4.65 11.58
CA SER A 184 -18.91 -5.18 12.18
C SER A 184 -19.40 -6.44 11.43
N GLU A 185 -20.34 -7.15 12.06
CA GLU A 185 -21.23 -8.13 11.40
C GLU A 185 -22.41 -7.47 10.66
N ASP A 186 -22.71 -6.20 10.97
CA ASP A 186 -23.76 -5.43 10.31
C ASP A 186 -23.21 -4.72 9.04
N PRO A 187 -23.76 -5.02 7.84
CA PRO A 187 -23.34 -4.40 6.59
C PRO A 187 -23.54 -2.87 6.57
N PHE A 188 -24.58 -2.38 7.22
CA PHE A 188 -24.84 -0.94 7.27
C PHE A 188 -23.75 -0.21 8.07
N LEU A 189 -23.47 -0.66 9.29
CA LEU A 189 -22.41 -0.08 10.11
C LEU A 189 -21.05 -0.17 9.41
N SER A 190 -20.70 -1.34 8.87
CA SER A 190 -19.45 -1.56 8.13
C SER A 190 -19.32 -0.60 6.96
N SER A 191 -20.39 -0.36 6.19
CA SER A 191 -20.35 0.59 5.05
C SER A 191 -20.12 2.03 5.50
N GLN A 192 -20.76 2.46 6.60
CA GLN A 192 -20.58 3.82 7.14
C GLN A 192 -19.15 4.03 7.68
N MET A 193 -18.60 3.03 8.37
CA MET A 193 -17.24 3.09 8.91
C MET A 193 -16.21 3.06 7.78
N ALA A 194 -16.35 2.17 6.81
CA ALA A 194 -15.46 2.08 5.65
C ALA A 194 -15.45 3.38 4.83
N ALA A 195 -16.62 3.93 4.53
CA ALA A 195 -16.73 5.21 3.80
C ALA A 195 -16.05 6.36 4.56
N ALA A 196 -16.20 6.40 5.89
CA ALA A 196 -15.55 7.41 6.74
C ALA A 196 -14.03 7.26 6.75
N ALA A 197 -13.51 6.03 6.83
CA ALA A 197 -12.09 5.73 6.79
C ALA A 197 -11.47 6.16 5.44
N VAL A 198 -12.08 5.75 4.32
CA VAL A 198 -11.63 6.15 2.97
C VAL A 198 -11.65 7.66 2.81
N SER A 199 -12.74 8.33 3.20
CA SER A 199 -12.84 9.79 3.13
C SER A 199 -11.75 10.49 3.97
N GLY A 200 -11.44 9.97 5.16
CA GLY A 200 -10.36 10.51 5.99
C GLY A 200 -8.99 10.39 5.33
N MET A 201 -8.68 9.22 4.78
CA MET A 201 -7.42 8.96 4.09
C MET A 201 -7.25 9.87 2.87
N GLN A 202 -8.25 9.93 2.00
CA GLN A 202 -8.18 10.67 0.73
C GLN A 202 -8.01 12.19 0.91
N LYS A 203 -8.40 12.77 2.05
CA LYS A 203 -8.13 14.19 2.36
C LYS A 203 -6.65 14.53 2.38
N THR A 204 -5.78 13.55 2.52
CA THR A 204 -4.33 13.75 2.61
C THR A 204 -3.61 13.56 1.28
N GLY A 205 -4.35 13.24 0.21
CA GLY A 205 -3.80 12.94 -1.11
C GLY A 205 -3.36 11.47 -1.28
N VAL A 206 -3.39 10.66 -0.23
CA VAL A 206 -3.09 9.22 -0.31
C VAL A 206 -4.33 8.48 -0.82
N SER A 207 -4.14 7.61 -1.81
CA SER A 207 -5.22 6.78 -2.35
C SER A 207 -5.52 5.61 -1.43
N ALA A 208 -6.81 5.32 -1.21
CA ALA A 208 -7.26 4.18 -0.43
C ALA A 208 -7.48 2.96 -1.33
N VAL A 209 -6.86 1.84 -0.97
CA VAL A 209 -7.15 0.53 -1.57
C VAL A 209 -8.17 -0.17 -0.69
N ALA A 210 -9.42 -0.14 -1.13
CA ALA A 210 -10.53 -0.78 -0.42
C ALA A 210 -10.48 -2.30 -0.63
N LYS A 211 -10.20 -3.03 0.43
CA LYS A 211 -10.02 -4.49 0.40
C LYS A 211 -10.95 -5.15 1.43
N HIS A 212 -11.38 -6.40 1.20
CA HIS A 212 -11.11 -7.14 -0.03
C HIS A 212 -12.36 -7.11 -0.91
N PHE A 213 -12.25 -6.57 -2.08
CA PHE A 213 -13.39 -6.50 -3.00
C PHE A 213 -13.31 -7.67 -3.99
N CYS A 214 -14.18 -8.70 -3.78
CA CYS A 214 -15.09 -8.83 -2.64
C CYS A 214 -15.03 -10.24 -2.05
N ALA A 215 -15.67 -10.39 -0.88
CA ALA A 215 -16.04 -11.68 -0.28
C ALA A 215 -14.88 -12.53 0.30
N GLN A 216 -13.72 -11.93 0.61
CA GLN A 216 -12.66 -12.69 1.30
C GLN A 216 -13.09 -13.13 2.72
N GLY A 217 -13.96 -12.36 3.39
CA GLY A 217 -14.50 -12.70 4.70
C GLY A 217 -15.54 -13.83 4.72
N GLU A 218 -16.05 -14.27 3.55
CA GLU A 218 -17.02 -15.35 3.41
C GLU A 218 -16.36 -16.74 3.31
N THR A 219 -15.27 -16.94 4.03
CA THR A 219 -14.47 -18.16 3.93
C THR A 219 -15.18 -19.38 4.53
N THR A 220 -15.11 -20.50 3.84
CA THR A 220 -15.67 -21.77 4.34
C THR A 220 -14.88 -22.23 5.56
N GLY A 221 -15.58 -22.43 6.68
CA GLY A 221 -14.99 -22.92 7.93
C GLY A 221 -14.05 -21.94 8.63
N GLY A 222 -14.08 -20.66 8.27
CA GLY A 222 -13.23 -19.62 8.86
C GLY A 222 -11.77 -19.68 8.43
N VAL A 223 -11.41 -20.50 7.46
CA VAL A 223 -10.02 -20.63 6.98
C VAL A 223 -9.70 -19.48 6.03
N ASN A 224 -8.73 -18.64 6.39
CA ASN A 224 -8.33 -17.53 5.54
C ASN A 224 -7.89 -18.01 4.14
N ALA A 225 -8.37 -17.33 3.11
CA ALA A 225 -8.14 -17.65 1.70
C ALA A 225 -8.70 -19.01 1.23
N SER A 226 -9.63 -19.61 1.96
CA SER A 226 -10.39 -20.76 1.47
C SER A 226 -11.50 -20.34 0.50
N ALA A 227 -12.21 -21.32 -0.09
CA ALA A 227 -13.34 -21.04 -0.96
C ALA A 227 -14.43 -20.24 -0.21
N ALA A 228 -14.97 -19.22 -0.87
CA ALA A 228 -16.10 -18.45 -0.39
C ALA A 228 -17.41 -18.96 -1.01
N ARG A 229 -18.50 -18.86 -0.26
CA ARG A 229 -19.87 -19.04 -0.78
C ARG A 229 -20.54 -17.67 -0.82
N ILE A 230 -20.88 -17.25 -2.01
CA ILE A 230 -21.51 -15.96 -2.30
C ILE A 230 -22.95 -16.20 -2.77
#